data_20d8cd5dd3bd6bd58a22b22c89be7093
#
_entry.id   20d8cd5dd3bd6bd58a22b22c89be7093
#
_cell.length_a   1.000
_cell.length_b   1.000
_cell.length_c   1.000
_cell.angle_alpha   90.00
_cell.angle_beta   90.00
_cell.angle_gamma   90.00
#
_symmetry.space_group_name_H-M   'P 1'
#
loop_
_entity.id
_entity.type
_entity.pdbx_description
1 polymer ?
#
loop_
_entity_poly.entity_id
_entity_poly.type
_entity_poly.pdbx_seq_one_letter_code
_entity_poly.pdbx_strand_id
1 'polypeptide(L)'
;LAQFAGRRYSGQRNHINKFRRDYPDAEFVALTDPADPRLAAFWRGYEAEFHKAGPLAKQELVLAREMFDLLDTGWFCAGGMLAEGRLVAVSLAEKCGGTLVNHIEKALYSHAGAYPAIVQAFAAHYGADCPWVNREDDARDKGLRTSKLQYLPAELGGKVRLEIGTELDMLRRVPTLKTERLTLTALRPGDREAYNALCLDDERNRWWGYDYRT
;
A
#
# COMPACT_ATOMS: atom_id res chain seq x y z
N LEU A 1 -12.66 -14.30 5.45
CA LEU A 1 -13.26 -12.96 5.44
C LEU A 1 -14.58 -12.93 4.67
N ALA A 2 -14.67 -13.52 3.50
CA ALA A 2 -15.86 -13.47 2.62
C ALA A 2 -17.17 -13.93 3.31
N GLN A 3 -17.11 -14.86 4.23
CA GLN A 3 -18.31 -15.42 4.88
C GLN A 3 -18.45 -15.08 6.36
N PHE A 4 -17.36 -14.72 7.05
CA PHE A 4 -17.30 -14.63 8.52
C PHE A 4 -17.98 -15.81 9.24
N ALA A 5 -17.67 -17.02 8.78
CA ALA A 5 -18.28 -18.24 9.29
C ALA A 5 -17.85 -18.55 10.74
N GLY A 6 -18.75 -19.17 11.50
CA GLY A 6 -18.50 -19.62 12.86
C GLY A 6 -18.81 -18.57 13.95
N ARG A 7 -18.89 -19.07 15.20
CA ARG A 7 -19.34 -18.29 16.37
C ARG A 7 -18.42 -17.10 16.68
N ARG A 8 -17.12 -17.25 16.47
CA ARG A 8 -16.11 -16.23 16.80
C ARG A 8 -16.24 -14.94 15.97
N TYR A 9 -16.91 -14.99 14.81
CA TYR A 9 -17.18 -13.83 13.95
C TYR A 9 -18.57 -13.23 14.15
N SER A 10 -19.31 -13.63 15.21
CA SER A 10 -20.66 -13.11 15.48
C SER A 10 -20.69 -11.58 15.59
N GLY A 11 -19.67 -10.97 16.20
CA GLY A 11 -19.54 -9.52 16.30
C GLY A 11 -19.51 -8.84 14.92
N GLN A 12 -18.67 -9.35 13.99
CA GLN A 12 -18.57 -8.81 12.63
C GLN A 12 -19.90 -8.95 11.88
N ARG A 13 -20.52 -10.13 11.96
CA ARG A 13 -21.86 -10.35 11.36
C ARG A 13 -22.91 -9.41 11.94
N ASN A 14 -22.90 -9.16 13.25
CA ASN A 14 -23.85 -8.25 13.88
C ASN A 14 -23.69 -6.80 13.33
N HIS A 15 -22.46 -6.33 13.15
CA HIS A 15 -22.20 -5.02 12.54
C HIS A 15 -22.71 -4.95 11.09
N ILE A 16 -22.44 -6.00 10.30
CA ILE A 16 -22.92 -6.08 8.91
C ILE A 16 -24.44 -6.16 8.84
N ASN A 17 -25.05 -7.00 9.71
CA ASN A 17 -26.52 -7.11 9.75
C ASN A 17 -27.17 -5.80 10.17
N LYS A 18 -26.53 -5.07 11.10
CA LYS A 18 -26.99 -3.73 11.47
C LYS A 18 -26.92 -2.79 10.27
N PHE A 19 -25.77 -2.74 9.58
CA PHE A 19 -25.59 -1.92 8.40
C PHE A 19 -26.64 -2.22 7.31
N ARG A 20 -26.86 -3.50 6.99
CA ARG A 20 -27.87 -3.91 5.99
C ARG A 20 -29.31 -3.55 6.40
N ARG A 21 -29.60 -3.56 7.69
CA ARG A 21 -30.92 -3.15 8.19
C ARG A 21 -31.11 -1.64 8.13
N ASP A 22 -30.06 -0.89 8.47
CA ASP A 22 -30.10 0.57 8.50
C ASP A 22 -30.03 1.13 7.05
N TYR A 23 -29.41 0.38 6.11
CA TYR A 23 -29.27 0.73 4.69
C TYR A 23 -29.70 -0.46 3.82
N PRO A 24 -31.00 -0.68 3.64
CA PRO A 24 -31.52 -1.85 2.89
C PRO A 24 -31.22 -1.80 1.39
N ASP A 25 -30.93 -0.63 0.85
CA ASP A 25 -30.48 -0.37 -0.53
C ASP A 25 -28.98 -0.55 -0.73
N ALA A 26 -28.24 -0.90 0.33
CA ALA A 26 -26.79 -1.01 0.25
C ALA A 26 -26.35 -2.16 -0.67
N GLU A 27 -25.48 -1.84 -1.63
CA GLU A 27 -24.92 -2.78 -2.58
C GLU A 27 -23.42 -2.59 -2.77
N PHE A 28 -22.74 -3.67 -3.18
CA PHE A 28 -21.34 -3.61 -3.58
C PHE A 28 -21.24 -3.28 -5.07
N VAL A 29 -20.35 -2.35 -5.41
CA VAL A 29 -20.05 -2.00 -6.79
C VAL A 29 -18.56 -2.11 -7.05
N ALA A 30 -18.19 -2.68 -8.21
CA ALA A 30 -16.82 -2.60 -8.69
C ALA A 30 -16.51 -1.16 -9.16
N LEU A 31 -15.29 -0.71 -8.91
CA LEU A 31 -14.80 0.60 -9.32
C LEU A 31 -13.63 0.39 -10.28
N THR A 32 -13.77 0.87 -11.50
CA THR A 32 -12.78 0.68 -12.58
C THR A 32 -12.37 1.98 -13.26
N ASP A 33 -13.10 3.07 -12.99
CA ASP A 33 -12.86 4.38 -13.59
C ASP A 33 -12.36 5.33 -12.50
N PRO A 34 -11.13 5.86 -12.60
CA PRO A 34 -10.62 6.87 -11.67
C PRO A 34 -11.44 8.17 -11.70
N ALA A 35 -12.10 8.47 -12.82
CA ALA A 35 -12.94 9.66 -12.98
C ALA A 35 -14.38 9.48 -12.44
N ASP A 36 -14.69 8.34 -11.83
CA ASP A 36 -16.04 8.11 -11.25
C ASP A 36 -16.39 9.23 -10.25
N PRO A 37 -17.44 10.03 -10.50
CA PRO A 37 -17.78 11.15 -9.64
C PRO A 37 -18.15 10.76 -8.21
N ARG A 38 -18.53 9.50 -8.00
CA ARG A 38 -18.82 8.95 -6.68
C ARG A 38 -17.56 8.86 -5.82
N LEU A 39 -16.38 8.57 -6.41
CA LEU A 39 -15.09 8.58 -5.71
C LEU A 39 -14.75 9.97 -5.19
N ALA A 40 -14.86 10.99 -6.03
CA ALA A 40 -14.61 12.37 -5.62
C ALA A 40 -15.55 12.81 -4.48
N ALA A 41 -16.83 12.40 -4.55
CA ALA A 41 -17.81 12.68 -3.49
C ALA A 41 -17.46 11.93 -2.19
N PHE A 42 -17.06 10.66 -2.30
CA PHE A 42 -16.61 9.85 -1.15
C PHE A 42 -15.42 10.50 -0.43
N TRP A 43 -14.39 10.88 -1.18
CA TRP A 43 -13.17 11.47 -0.58
C TRP A 43 -13.46 12.79 0.13
N ARG A 44 -14.31 13.65 -0.44
CA ARG A 44 -14.75 14.88 0.25
C ARG A 44 -15.47 14.58 1.57
N GLY A 45 -16.39 13.59 1.56
CA GLY A 45 -17.10 13.16 2.76
C GLY A 45 -16.15 12.55 3.80
N TYR A 46 -15.20 11.71 3.36
CA TYR A 46 -14.22 11.09 4.24
C TYR A 46 -13.31 12.13 4.90
N GLU A 47 -12.83 13.12 4.15
CA GLU A 47 -12.03 14.23 4.69
C GLU A 47 -12.79 15.06 5.73
N ALA A 48 -14.06 15.32 5.50
CA ALA A 48 -14.89 16.07 6.45
C ALA A 48 -15.06 15.33 7.79
N GLU A 49 -15.05 13.99 7.75
CA GLU A 49 -15.14 13.13 8.94
C GLU A 49 -13.78 12.74 9.51
N PHE A 50 -12.67 13.12 8.84
CA PHE A 50 -11.32 12.65 9.18
C PHE A 50 -10.73 13.45 10.33
N HIS A 51 -10.63 12.83 11.50
CA HIS A 51 -10.17 13.49 12.74
C HIS A 51 -8.69 13.22 13.09
N LYS A 52 -7.97 12.41 12.31
CA LYS A 52 -6.54 12.14 12.55
C LYS A 52 -5.69 13.31 12.09
N ALA A 53 -5.05 14.00 13.05
CA ALA A 53 -4.31 15.24 12.79
C ALA A 53 -2.84 15.04 12.40
N GLY A 54 -2.28 13.83 12.53
CA GLY A 54 -0.84 13.57 12.30
C GLY A 54 -0.43 13.69 10.82
N PRO A 55 0.82 14.13 10.55
CA PRO A 55 1.32 14.28 9.18
C PRO A 55 1.29 12.97 8.40
N LEU A 56 1.62 11.84 9.03
CA LEU A 56 1.56 10.51 8.40
C LEU A 56 0.13 10.13 7.97
N ALA A 57 -0.88 10.44 8.79
CA ALA A 57 -2.25 10.13 8.46
C ALA A 57 -2.78 10.98 7.28
N LYS A 58 -2.32 12.22 7.17
CA LYS A 58 -2.63 13.08 6.01
C LYS A 58 -1.92 12.60 4.74
N GLN A 59 -0.66 12.19 4.86
CA GLN A 59 0.10 11.63 3.74
C GLN A 59 -0.53 10.31 3.26
N GLU A 60 -0.94 9.43 4.16
CA GLU A 60 -1.65 8.19 3.82
C GLU A 60 -2.94 8.48 3.02
N LEU A 61 -3.68 9.52 3.38
CA LEU A 61 -4.89 9.90 2.66
C LEU A 61 -4.60 10.37 1.23
N VAL A 62 -3.52 11.14 1.03
CA VAL A 62 -3.07 11.56 -0.30
C VAL A 62 -2.68 10.35 -1.14
N LEU A 63 -1.83 9.47 -0.61
CA LEU A 63 -1.39 8.26 -1.30
C LEU A 63 -2.56 7.31 -1.62
N ALA A 64 -3.54 7.20 -0.70
CA ALA A 64 -4.73 6.40 -0.95
C ALA A 64 -5.52 6.91 -2.17
N ARG A 65 -5.64 8.22 -2.35
CA ARG A 65 -6.28 8.82 -3.53
C ARG A 65 -5.50 8.56 -4.80
N GLU A 66 -4.18 8.82 -4.78
CA GLU A 66 -3.29 8.57 -5.91
C GLU A 66 -3.36 7.10 -6.38
N MET A 67 -3.53 6.14 -5.46
CA MET A 67 -3.74 4.74 -5.85
C MET A 67 -5.07 4.53 -6.57
N PHE A 68 -6.14 5.24 -6.21
CA PHE A 68 -7.41 5.18 -6.94
C PHE A 68 -7.33 5.86 -8.31
N ASP A 69 -6.43 6.84 -8.50
CA ASP A 69 -6.18 7.47 -9.78
C ASP A 69 -5.53 6.51 -10.81
N LEU A 70 -5.02 5.35 -10.35
CA LEU A 70 -4.41 4.32 -11.18
C LEU A 70 -5.36 3.17 -11.56
N LEU A 71 -6.67 3.29 -11.34
CA LEU A 71 -7.64 2.21 -11.58
C LEU A 71 -7.71 1.79 -13.06
N ASP A 72 -7.49 2.68 -13.99
CA ASP A 72 -7.49 2.42 -15.43
C ASP A 72 -6.25 1.66 -15.92
N THR A 73 -5.21 1.56 -15.09
CA THR A 73 -4.00 0.77 -15.43
C THR A 73 -4.24 -0.74 -15.38
N GLY A 74 -5.28 -1.19 -14.69
CA GLY A 74 -5.57 -2.60 -14.47
C GLY A 74 -4.66 -3.27 -13.43
N TRP A 75 -3.80 -2.54 -12.74
CA TRP A 75 -2.94 -3.08 -11.67
C TRP A 75 -3.72 -3.40 -10.42
N PHE A 76 -4.78 -2.63 -10.15
CA PHE A 76 -5.58 -2.75 -8.95
C PHE A 76 -7.00 -3.23 -9.27
N CYS A 77 -7.57 -3.93 -8.31
CA CYS A 77 -9.01 -4.13 -8.22
C CYS A 77 -9.55 -3.24 -7.11
N ALA A 78 -10.63 -2.54 -7.38
CA ALA A 78 -11.28 -1.67 -6.41
C ALA A 78 -12.79 -1.86 -6.39
N GLY A 79 -13.37 -1.56 -5.25
CA GLY A 79 -14.82 -1.62 -5.07
C GLY A 79 -15.29 -0.74 -3.94
N GLY A 80 -16.57 -0.47 -3.93
CA GLY A 80 -17.21 0.35 -2.93
C GLY A 80 -18.54 -0.21 -2.45
N MET A 81 -18.96 0.22 -1.28
CA MET A 81 -20.32 0.05 -0.79
C MET A 81 -21.13 1.30 -1.09
N LEU A 82 -22.17 1.14 -1.86
CA LEU A 82 -23.20 2.17 -2.03
C LEU A 82 -24.22 2.03 -0.90
N ALA A 83 -24.67 3.15 -0.37
CA ALA A 83 -25.83 3.28 0.48
C ALA A 83 -26.43 4.67 0.26
N GLU A 84 -27.75 4.78 0.21
CA GLU A 84 -28.45 6.05 -0.07
C GLU A 84 -27.95 6.71 -1.37
N GLY A 85 -27.62 5.91 -2.39
CA GLY A 85 -27.14 6.36 -3.70
C GLY A 85 -25.73 6.95 -3.73
N ARG A 86 -24.91 6.80 -2.66
CA ARG A 86 -23.54 7.31 -2.57
C ARG A 86 -22.56 6.26 -2.07
N LEU A 87 -21.28 6.40 -2.40
CA LEU A 87 -20.24 5.58 -1.82
C LEU A 87 -20.04 5.94 -0.34
N VAL A 88 -20.15 4.94 0.53
CA VAL A 88 -19.96 5.06 1.98
C VAL A 88 -18.75 4.30 2.48
N ALA A 89 -18.22 3.39 1.66
CA ALA A 89 -16.93 2.73 1.91
C ALA A 89 -16.27 2.35 0.58
N VAL A 90 -14.94 2.30 0.57
CA VAL A 90 -14.13 1.87 -0.57
C VAL A 90 -13.02 0.94 -0.12
N SER A 91 -12.62 0.03 -1.01
CA SER A 91 -11.46 -0.83 -0.84
C SER A 91 -10.71 -0.97 -2.15
N LEU A 92 -9.38 -1.07 -2.07
CA LEU A 92 -8.49 -1.26 -3.20
C LEU A 92 -7.42 -2.29 -2.85
N ALA A 93 -7.17 -3.21 -3.77
CA ALA A 93 -6.23 -4.31 -3.60
C ALA A 93 -5.54 -4.66 -4.92
N GLU A 94 -4.47 -5.45 -4.83
CA GLU A 94 -3.90 -6.17 -5.96
C GLU A 94 -3.95 -7.68 -5.73
N LYS A 95 -3.87 -8.47 -6.81
CA LYS A 95 -3.70 -9.92 -6.74
C LYS A 95 -2.25 -10.29 -7.02
N CYS A 96 -1.58 -10.87 -6.04
CA CYS A 96 -0.19 -11.27 -6.13
C CYS A 96 0.00 -12.70 -5.60
N GLY A 97 0.51 -13.60 -6.43
CA GLY A 97 0.86 -14.97 -6.02
C GLY A 97 -0.28 -15.74 -5.33
N GLY A 98 -1.55 -15.58 -5.77
CA GLY A 98 -2.72 -16.21 -5.15
C GLY A 98 -3.18 -15.54 -3.86
N THR A 99 -2.64 -14.36 -3.54
CA THR A 99 -3.03 -13.56 -2.38
C THR A 99 -3.70 -12.28 -2.86
N LEU A 100 -4.83 -11.94 -2.27
CA LEU A 100 -5.44 -10.61 -2.39
C LEU A 100 -4.78 -9.69 -1.36
N VAL A 101 -3.91 -8.79 -1.80
CA VAL A 101 -3.20 -7.83 -0.95
C VAL A 101 -4.01 -6.55 -0.89
N ASN A 102 -4.62 -6.28 0.25
CA ASN A 102 -5.52 -5.16 0.43
C ASN A 102 -4.77 -3.94 0.99
N HIS A 103 -4.58 -2.93 0.15
CA HIS A 103 -3.85 -1.71 0.46
C HIS A 103 -4.71 -0.65 1.13
N ILE A 104 -5.94 -0.49 0.65
CA ILE A 104 -6.83 0.58 1.09
C ILE A 104 -8.17 0.00 1.54
N GLU A 105 -8.58 0.36 2.76
CA GLU A 105 -9.94 0.20 3.26
C GLU A 105 -10.34 1.48 3.98
N LYS A 106 -11.32 2.18 3.48
CA LYS A 106 -11.84 3.40 4.08
C LYS A 106 -13.36 3.36 4.10
N ALA A 107 -13.96 3.85 5.18
CA ALA A 107 -15.40 3.98 5.29
C ALA A 107 -15.75 5.25 6.06
N LEU A 108 -16.89 5.85 5.72
CA LEU A 108 -17.44 6.99 6.44
C LEU A 108 -17.81 6.57 7.86
N TYR A 109 -17.39 7.33 8.84
CA TYR A 109 -17.70 7.07 10.26
C TYR A 109 -19.17 7.21 10.57
N SER A 110 -19.86 8.07 9.83
CA SER A 110 -21.33 8.27 9.91
C SER A 110 -22.13 7.00 9.57
N HIS A 111 -21.52 6.02 8.88
CA HIS A 111 -22.19 4.78 8.45
C HIS A 111 -21.70 3.58 9.23
N ALA A 112 -22.26 3.40 10.42
CA ALA A 112 -21.87 2.33 11.34
C ALA A 112 -22.03 0.94 10.69
N GLY A 113 -20.95 0.16 10.68
CA GLY A 113 -20.91 -1.16 10.06
C GLY A 113 -20.47 -1.18 8.60
N ALA A 114 -20.24 -0.04 7.95
CA ALA A 114 -19.75 0.04 6.58
C ALA A 114 -18.36 -0.61 6.42
N TYR A 115 -17.44 -0.47 7.40
CA TYR A 115 -16.14 -1.13 7.37
C TYR A 115 -16.24 -2.66 7.26
N PRO A 116 -16.86 -3.40 8.18
CA PRO A 116 -16.99 -4.85 8.03
C PRO A 116 -17.82 -5.25 6.81
N ALA A 117 -18.75 -4.41 6.35
CA ALA A 117 -19.53 -4.67 5.15
C ALA A 117 -18.65 -4.65 3.90
N ILE A 118 -17.81 -3.62 3.71
CA ILE A 118 -16.88 -3.55 2.57
C ILE A 118 -15.85 -4.67 2.62
N VAL A 119 -15.28 -4.98 3.80
CA VAL A 119 -14.32 -6.08 3.96
C VAL A 119 -14.92 -7.41 3.49
N GLN A 120 -16.16 -7.70 3.90
CA GLN A 120 -16.84 -8.94 3.48
C GLN A 120 -17.14 -8.95 1.99
N ALA A 121 -17.75 -7.90 1.48
CA ALA A 121 -18.20 -7.83 0.09
C ALA A 121 -17.00 -7.85 -0.88
N PHE A 122 -15.96 -7.09 -0.57
CA PHE A 122 -14.73 -7.03 -1.37
C PHE A 122 -14.01 -8.38 -1.42
N ALA A 123 -13.83 -9.03 -0.25
CA ALA A 123 -13.24 -10.37 -0.19
C ALA A 123 -14.10 -11.44 -0.89
N ALA A 124 -15.43 -11.31 -0.87
CA ALA A 124 -16.31 -12.22 -1.60
C ALA A 124 -16.22 -12.00 -3.11
N HIS A 125 -16.07 -10.77 -3.57
CA HIS A 125 -16.05 -10.44 -4.99
C HIS A 125 -14.68 -10.73 -5.64
N TYR A 126 -13.61 -10.23 -5.04
CA TYR A 126 -12.26 -10.32 -5.63
C TYR A 126 -11.40 -11.45 -5.07
N GLY A 127 -11.72 -11.96 -3.89
CA GLY A 127 -10.93 -12.99 -3.21
C GLY A 127 -11.41 -14.43 -3.44
N ALA A 128 -12.38 -14.67 -4.33
CA ALA A 128 -12.96 -15.99 -4.54
C ALA A 128 -11.94 -17.02 -5.04
N ASP A 129 -10.95 -16.60 -5.80
CA ASP A 129 -9.85 -17.37 -6.35
C ASP A 129 -8.53 -17.23 -5.55
N CYS A 130 -8.56 -16.49 -4.46
CA CYS A 130 -7.39 -16.27 -3.61
C CYS A 130 -7.54 -17.01 -2.27
N PRO A 131 -6.70 -18.02 -1.97
CA PRO A 131 -6.71 -18.69 -0.67
C PRO A 131 -6.37 -17.75 0.50
N TRP A 132 -5.69 -16.64 0.23
CA TRP A 132 -5.24 -15.70 1.24
C TRP A 132 -5.71 -14.26 0.94
N VAL A 133 -6.02 -13.55 2.02
CA VAL A 133 -6.17 -12.09 2.01
C VAL A 133 -5.15 -11.51 2.96
N ASN A 134 -4.21 -10.73 2.43
CA ASN A 134 -3.25 -9.98 3.22
C ASN A 134 -3.79 -8.56 3.45
N ARG A 135 -3.91 -8.15 4.68
CA ARG A 135 -4.39 -6.81 5.08
C ARG A 135 -3.26 -5.93 5.59
N GLU A 136 -2.03 -6.26 5.22
CA GLU A 136 -0.81 -5.53 5.55
C GLU A 136 -0.58 -5.32 7.06
N ASP A 137 0.37 -4.45 7.42
CA ASP A 137 0.72 -4.19 8.80
C ASP A 137 -0.23 -3.15 9.47
N ASP A 138 0.00 -2.90 10.74
CA ASP A 138 -0.75 -1.95 11.54
C ASP A 138 -0.06 -0.59 11.68
N ALA A 139 1.04 -0.37 10.94
CA ALA A 139 1.86 0.85 10.99
C ALA A 139 2.19 1.30 12.44
N ARG A 140 2.20 0.37 13.41
CA ARG A 140 2.34 0.60 14.87
C ARG A 140 1.20 1.42 15.50
N ASP A 141 0.10 1.64 14.79
CA ASP A 141 -1.11 2.25 15.35
C ASP A 141 -1.89 1.22 16.17
N LYS A 142 -2.10 1.50 17.46
CA LYS A 142 -2.79 0.59 18.38
C LYS A 142 -4.25 0.35 17.98
N GLY A 143 -4.94 1.36 17.49
CA GLY A 143 -6.33 1.26 17.05
C GLY A 143 -6.45 0.38 15.81
N LEU A 144 -5.55 0.57 14.83
CA LEU A 144 -5.50 -0.23 13.63
C LEU A 144 -5.15 -1.69 13.94
N ARG A 145 -4.18 -1.92 14.84
CA ARG A 145 -3.86 -3.27 15.35
C ARG A 145 -5.06 -3.95 15.97
N THR A 146 -5.75 -3.27 16.88
CA THR A 146 -6.95 -3.80 17.52
C THR A 146 -8.01 -4.14 16.47
N SER A 147 -8.27 -3.25 15.52
CA SER A 147 -9.21 -3.48 14.43
C SER A 147 -8.84 -4.70 13.59
N LYS A 148 -7.57 -4.82 13.19
CA LYS A 148 -7.10 -5.96 12.36
C LYS A 148 -7.18 -7.29 13.12
N LEU A 149 -6.80 -7.32 14.40
CA LEU A 149 -6.88 -8.52 15.24
C LEU A 149 -8.32 -9.01 15.50
N GLN A 150 -9.32 -8.12 15.46
CA GLN A 150 -10.73 -8.51 15.55
C GLN A 150 -11.19 -9.40 14.39
N TYR A 151 -10.46 -9.41 13.28
CA TYR A 151 -10.72 -10.30 12.14
C TYR A 151 -10.06 -11.67 12.31
N LEU A 152 -9.42 -11.95 13.45
CA LEU A 152 -8.82 -13.22 13.82
C LEU A 152 -7.92 -13.76 12.70
N PRO A 153 -6.81 -13.09 12.40
CA PRO A 153 -5.92 -13.50 11.32
C PRO A 153 -5.46 -14.94 11.51
N ALA A 154 -5.38 -15.70 10.44
CA ALA A 154 -4.88 -17.06 10.46
C ALA A 154 -3.37 -17.09 10.70
N GLU A 155 -2.68 -16.06 10.24
CA GLU A 155 -1.24 -15.89 10.38
C GLU A 155 -0.90 -14.41 10.62
N LEU A 156 0.11 -14.17 11.43
CA LEU A 156 0.72 -12.86 11.62
C LEU A 156 2.10 -12.89 10.98
N GLY A 157 2.22 -12.23 9.83
CA GLY A 157 3.49 -12.10 9.12
C GLY A 157 4.50 -11.29 9.93
N GLY A 158 5.74 -11.79 10.00
CA GLY A 158 6.86 -11.02 10.55
C GLY A 158 7.38 -10.03 9.51
N LYS A 159 7.45 -8.73 9.86
CA LYS A 159 8.09 -7.70 9.03
C LYS A 159 9.44 -7.36 9.64
N VAL A 160 10.50 -7.55 8.88
CA VAL A 160 11.88 -7.18 9.30
C VAL A 160 12.27 -5.93 8.54
N ARG A 161 12.74 -4.93 9.27
CA ARG A 161 13.40 -3.78 8.67
C ARG A 161 14.88 -4.10 8.55
N LEU A 162 15.37 -4.18 7.33
CA LEU A 162 16.79 -4.25 7.06
C LEU A 162 17.29 -2.81 6.83
N GLU A 163 18.03 -2.27 7.78
CA GLU A 163 18.73 -1.00 7.60
C GLU A 163 20.12 -1.34 7.04
N ILE A 164 20.29 -1.12 5.76
CA ILE A 164 21.62 -1.12 5.16
C ILE A 164 22.17 0.27 5.45
N GLY A 165 22.94 0.36 6.53
CA GLY A 165 23.62 1.59 6.89
C GLY A 165 24.66 1.91 5.83
N THR A 166 24.35 2.86 4.95
CA THR A 166 25.37 3.60 4.21
C THR A 166 25.81 4.77 5.11
N GLU A 167 26.40 4.45 6.25
CA GLU A 167 27.06 5.50 7.03
C GLU A 167 28.21 6.03 6.17
N LEU A 168 28.34 7.35 6.11
CA LEU A 168 29.53 8.01 5.53
C LEU A 168 30.84 7.42 6.09
N ASP A 169 30.82 6.86 7.30
CA ASP A 169 31.93 6.13 7.90
C ASP A 169 32.26 4.79 7.20
N MET A 170 31.31 4.12 6.57
CA MET A 170 31.61 2.98 5.70
C MET A 170 32.31 3.45 4.42
N LEU A 171 31.95 4.59 3.86
CA LEU A 171 32.66 5.19 2.73
C LEU A 171 34.07 5.65 3.11
N ARG A 172 34.28 6.08 4.37
CA ARG A 172 35.60 6.41 4.92
C ARG A 172 36.49 5.20 5.18
N ARG A 173 35.91 4.01 5.27
CA ARG A 173 36.58 2.74 5.54
C ARG A 173 36.51 1.75 4.35
N VAL A 174 36.45 2.25 3.12
CA VAL A 174 36.52 1.38 1.94
C VAL A 174 37.78 0.53 2.04
N PRO A 175 37.67 -0.81 2.18
CA PRO A 175 38.84 -1.65 2.30
C PRO A 175 39.60 -1.66 0.99
N THR A 176 40.94 -1.75 1.10
CA THR A 176 41.75 -2.04 -0.09
C THR A 176 41.57 -3.50 -0.44
N LEU A 177 41.02 -3.77 -1.64
CA LEU A 177 40.87 -5.11 -2.16
C LEU A 177 42.01 -5.40 -3.15
N LYS A 178 42.66 -6.53 -3.00
CA LYS A 178 43.76 -6.98 -3.87
C LYS A 178 43.39 -8.28 -4.56
N THR A 179 43.56 -8.30 -5.85
CA THR A 179 43.55 -9.52 -6.67
C THR A 179 44.94 -9.75 -7.24
N GLU A 180 45.17 -10.83 -7.99
CA GLU A 180 46.42 -11.05 -8.67
C GLU A 180 46.84 -9.93 -9.62
N ARG A 181 45.88 -9.21 -10.18
CA ARG A 181 46.13 -8.20 -11.22
C ARG A 181 45.74 -6.77 -10.82
N LEU A 182 44.91 -6.59 -9.81
CA LEU A 182 44.30 -5.29 -9.49
C LEU A 182 44.40 -5.00 -8.00
N THR A 183 44.57 -3.74 -7.69
CA THR A 183 44.35 -3.20 -6.35
C THR A 183 43.25 -2.14 -6.45
N LEU A 184 42.13 -2.40 -5.78
CA LEU A 184 40.99 -1.49 -5.68
C LEU A 184 41.11 -0.73 -4.37
N THR A 185 41.15 0.59 -4.44
CA THR A 185 41.24 1.48 -3.27
C THR A 185 40.19 2.57 -3.37
N ALA A 186 39.92 3.24 -2.26
CA ALA A 186 39.16 4.48 -2.30
C ALA A 186 39.88 5.52 -3.15
N LEU A 187 39.13 6.34 -3.91
CA LEU A 187 39.67 7.47 -4.65
C LEU A 187 40.31 8.49 -3.69
N ARG A 188 41.44 9.01 -4.07
CA ARG A 188 42.20 10.04 -3.34
C ARG A 188 42.28 11.31 -4.16
N PRO A 189 42.52 12.47 -3.57
CA PRO A 189 42.68 13.72 -4.31
C PRO A 189 43.75 13.66 -5.41
N GLY A 190 44.81 12.84 -5.23
CA GLY A 190 45.87 12.61 -6.24
C GLY A 190 45.43 11.80 -7.46
N ASP A 191 44.27 11.11 -7.38
CA ASP A 191 43.76 10.29 -8.48
C ASP A 191 42.90 11.10 -9.47
N ARG A 192 42.69 12.40 -9.18
CA ARG A 192 41.76 13.28 -9.92
C ARG A 192 42.03 13.33 -11.41
N GLU A 193 43.28 13.50 -11.81
CA GLU A 193 43.65 13.61 -13.23
C GLU A 193 43.41 12.30 -13.97
N ALA A 194 43.83 11.18 -13.38
CA ALA A 194 43.62 9.84 -13.95
C ALA A 194 42.12 9.49 -14.03
N TYR A 195 41.36 9.87 -13.01
CA TYR A 195 39.91 9.65 -13.00
C TYR A 195 39.20 10.48 -14.05
N ASN A 196 39.56 11.77 -14.18
CA ASN A 196 38.98 12.65 -15.23
C ASN A 196 39.34 12.14 -16.63
N ALA A 197 40.58 11.70 -16.87
CA ALA A 197 41.01 11.14 -18.14
C ALA A 197 40.17 9.89 -18.49
N LEU A 198 39.90 9.02 -17.48
CA LEU A 198 39.05 7.84 -17.65
C LEU A 198 37.60 8.23 -17.99
N CYS A 199 37.02 9.24 -17.29
CA CYS A 199 35.64 9.70 -17.52
C CYS A 199 35.46 10.34 -18.90
N LEU A 200 36.52 10.93 -19.45
CA LEU A 200 36.49 11.61 -20.77
C LEU A 200 36.93 10.69 -21.92
N ASP A 201 37.25 9.44 -21.67
CA ASP A 201 37.63 8.47 -22.71
C ASP A 201 36.38 7.93 -23.41
N ASP A 202 36.07 8.50 -24.57
CA ASP A 202 34.87 8.16 -25.36
C ASP A 202 34.85 6.70 -25.81
N GLU A 203 36.01 6.11 -26.12
CA GLU A 203 36.09 4.71 -26.54
C GLU A 203 35.73 3.76 -25.38
N ARG A 204 36.20 4.04 -24.19
CA ARG A 204 35.90 3.25 -23.00
C ARG A 204 34.48 3.46 -22.51
N ASN A 205 33.98 4.71 -22.58
CA ASN A 205 32.70 5.09 -22.01
C ASN A 205 31.52 4.84 -22.95
N ARG A 206 31.73 4.54 -24.24
CA ARG A 206 30.65 4.29 -25.21
C ARG A 206 29.60 3.26 -24.79
N TRP A 207 29.97 2.37 -23.88
CA TRP A 207 29.09 1.30 -23.37
C TRP A 207 28.34 1.66 -22.09
N TRP A 208 28.67 2.79 -21.43
CA TRP A 208 28.10 3.16 -20.15
C TRP A 208 26.83 4.01 -20.25
N GLY A 209 26.56 4.58 -21.41
CA GLY A 209 25.38 5.39 -21.66
C GLY A 209 25.36 6.74 -20.91
N TYR A 210 26.46 7.16 -20.31
CA TYR A 210 26.59 8.44 -19.61
C TYR A 210 27.59 9.35 -20.30
N ASP A 211 27.25 10.64 -20.39
CA ASP A 211 28.17 11.69 -20.79
C ASP A 211 28.57 12.50 -19.56
N TYR A 212 29.83 12.40 -19.17
CA TYR A 212 30.37 13.08 -17.98
C TYR A 212 30.80 14.53 -18.27
N ARG A 213 30.55 15.02 -19.47
CA ARG A 213 30.89 16.39 -19.91
C ARG A 213 29.75 17.40 -19.64
N THR A 214 28.58 16.95 -19.22
CA THR A 214 27.41 17.80 -18.94
C THR A 214 27.19 18.01 -17.43
#